data_ef1972486fc1da4f315d2c785ecfb0d8
#
_entry.id   ef1972486fc1da4f315d2c785ecfb0d8
#
_cell.length_a   1.000
_cell.length_b   1.000
_cell.length_c   1.000
_cell.angle_alpha   90.00
_cell.angle_beta   90.00
_cell.angle_gamma   90.00
#
_symmetry.space_group_name_H-M   'P 1'
#
loop_
_entity.id
_entity.type
_entity.pdbx_description
1 polymer ?
#
loop_
_entity_poly.entity_id
_entity_poly.type
_entity_poly.pdbx_seq_one_letter_code
_entity_poly.pdbx_strand_id
1 'polypeptide(L)'
;MAALSALFFQFAQAQDVFNEMSYSPGQTVFSLNAPSKGVVRIYDSGISGKLLKTVKMKSDHASKWTARVKGDLKGKFYTFDIGKGETPGVFAKAVGVNGRRGAILNMLDTNPDNWDADARPLIKSPADLVIYEMHWRDYSVDESSGIVNKGKFLSLTEPKAIQHLKDLGINAVHILPSFDYASVDETRFDSAQYNWGYDPVNYNVPDGGYSTDPYSPVKRINEFKRMVQALHQAGIRVILDVVYNHTFDLKNSNFEMTYPGYYYRYNADGTPSNGSGCGNETASEKPLMRSFMLQSVKYWINEYHIDGFRFDLMGVHDIETMNEIRAEVNSIDPTIFIYGEGWSAGSCAYPVEKLAVKANIPQMPGVAAFSDDMRDALRGPFNDDHKGAFLAGISGEEESLKFGIVGGIMHPQVDMQKVNYDKKPWTLQPTQQISYVSCHDDMCLVDRLKSSVPNADTDQIIRLDELAQTAVFLSQGVPFMLSGEEMLRDKKGVHNSFNSSDTINSLDWNNMKKYPQVFEYYKNLIKLRKNHPAFRLGDADLVREKLQFLPVQPCMVGFILKDNAGGDEWKNIIVLLNGNNSPCDVDVPKGDYTVVGCDGVINENGLGQLAGGKVTVDAQSALIMYNK
;
A
#
# COMPACT_ATOMS: atom_id res chain seq x y z
N MET A 1 21.86 14.64 33.25
CA MET A 1 22.89 14.01 32.40
C MET A 1 22.92 12.48 32.50
N ALA A 2 22.75 11.84 33.65
CA ALA A 2 22.76 10.37 33.76
C ALA A 2 21.56 9.68 33.09
N ALA A 3 20.37 10.29 33.06
CA ALA A 3 19.19 9.73 32.42
C ALA A 3 19.24 9.75 30.87
N LEU A 4 19.87 10.80 30.27
CA LEU A 4 20.08 10.85 28.82
C LEU A 4 21.12 9.82 28.35
N SER A 5 22.17 9.55 29.14
CA SER A 5 23.17 8.55 28.78
C SER A 5 22.64 7.11 28.85
N ALA A 6 21.67 6.83 29.75
CA ALA A 6 21.03 5.52 29.84
C ALA A 6 20.08 5.25 28.67
N LEU A 7 19.35 6.27 28.17
CA LEU A 7 18.54 6.14 26.96
C LEU A 7 19.41 5.91 25.71
N PHE A 8 20.51 6.65 25.55
CA PHE A 8 21.44 6.45 24.43
C PHE A 8 22.11 5.07 24.45
N PHE A 9 22.38 4.50 25.63
CA PHE A 9 22.94 3.14 25.76
C PHE A 9 21.91 2.06 25.45
N GLN A 10 20.61 2.26 25.74
CA GLN A 10 19.55 1.34 25.34
C GLN A 10 19.31 1.36 23.82
N PHE A 11 19.36 2.54 23.17
CA PHE A 11 19.23 2.64 21.71
C PHE A 11 20.41 2.01 20.96
N ALA A 12 21.65 2.17 21.45
CA ALA A 12 22.82 1.55 20.82
C ALA A 12 22.82 -0.01 20.93
N GLN A 13 22.21 -0.58 21.97
CA GLN A 13 22.06 -2.03 22.10
C GLN A 13 20.91 -2.59 21.23
N ALA A 14 19.87 -1.81 20.91
CA ALA A 14 18.78 -2.25 20.07
C ALA A 14 19.18 -2.43 18.59
N GLN A 15 20.18 -1.71 18.11
CA GLN A 15 20.62 -1.78 16.70
C GLN A 15 21.24 -3.11 16.27
N ASP A 16 21.65 -3.98 17.19
CA ASP A 16 22.36 -5.23 16.88
C ASP A 16 21.57 -6.52 17.20
N VAL A 17 20.31 -6.39 17.64
CA VAL A 17 19.52 -7.53 18.15
C VAL A 17 19.23 -8.56 17.06
N PHE A 18 18.99 -8.13 15.83
CA PHE A 18 18.58 -8.96 14.71
C PHE A 18 19.64 -9.14 13.61
N ASN A 19 20.94 -8.90 13.91
CA ASN A 19 22.00 -9.32 12.99
C ASN A 19 22.29 -10.82 13.18
N GLU A 20 21.35 -11.65 12.70
CA GLU A 20 21.31 -13.08 12.98
C GLU A 20 22.37 -13.87 12.22
N MET A 21 22.83 -13.39 11.06
CA MET A 21 23.88 -14.01 10.27
C MET A 21 24.79 -12.93 9.66
N SER A 22 26.09 -13.06 9.94
CA SER A 22 27.12 -12.22 9.33
C SER A 22 28.18 -13.10 8.70
N TYR A 23 28.30 -12.99 7.37
CA TYR A 23 29.21 -13.77 6.55
C TYR A 23 30.49 -13.01 6.23
N SER A 24 31.62 -13.72 6.27
CA SER A 24 32.87 -13.36 5.60
C SER A 24 33.56 -14.65 5.10
N PRO A 25 34.47 -14.59 4.10
CA PRO A 25 35.16 -15.77 3.58
C PRO A 25 35.93 -16.57 4.65
N GLY A 26 36.38 -15.89 5.72
CA GLY A 26 37.13 -16.52 6.81
C GLY A 26 36.27 -17.16 7.89
N GLN A 27 35.06 -16.65 8.08
CA GLN A 27 34.12 -17.14 9.10
C GLN A 27 32.71 -16.63 8.87
N THR A 28 31.73 -17.38 9.37
CA THR A 28 30.34 -16.93 9.55
C THR A 28 30.01 -16.86 11.03
N VAL A 29 29.39 -15.75 11.44
CA VAL A 29 28.91 -15.54 12.80
C VAL A 29 27.39 -15.61 12.79
N PHE A 30 26.83 -16.44 13.63
CA PHE A 30 25.40 -16.57 13.87
C PHE A 30 25.06 -16.02 15.24
N SER A 31 23.98 -15.27 15.33
CA SER A 31 23.50 -14.64 16.56
C SER A 31 21.99 -14.81 16.66
N LEU A 32 21.50 -15.12 17.84
CA LEU A 32 20.07 -15.32 18.07
C LEU A 32 19.68 -14.70 19.41
N ASN A 33 18.59 -13.98 19.44
CA ASN A 33 17.95 -13.55 20.67
C ASN A 33 16.88 -14.59 21.07
N ALA A 34 17.13 -15.33 22.14
CA ALA A 34 16.28 -16.44 22.57
C ALA A 34 16.34 -16.63 24.10
N PRO A 35 15.28 -17.19 24.73
CA PRO A 35 15.25 -17.41 26.18
C PRO A 35 16.16 -18.54 26.64
N SER A 36 16.62 -19.40 25.73
CA SER A 36 17.44 -20.57 26.04
C SER A 36 18.51 -20.80 24.98
N LYS A 37 19.51 -21.61 25.35
CA LYS A 37 20.59 -22.02 24.44
C LYS A 37 20.04 -22.78 23.23
N GLY A 38 20.62 -22.49 22.07
CA GLY A 38 20.30 -23.19 20.83
C GLY A 38 21.52 -23.83 20.15
N VAL A 39 21.26 -24.38 19.00
CA VAL A 39 22.25 -24.86 18.04
C VAL A 39 22.02 -24.18 16.69
N VAL A 40 23.09 -24.07 15.91
CA VAL A 40 23.03 -23.75 14.47
C VAL A 40 23.34 -25.03 13.71
N ARG A 41 22.49 -25.35 12.73
CA ARG A 41 22.75 -26.46 11.79
C ARG A 41 23.10 -25.86 10.42
N ILE A 42 24.11 -26.42 9.78
CA ILE A 42 24.58 -26.01 8.46
C ILE A 42 24.27 -27.12 7.46
N TYR A 43 23.67 -26.74 6.33
CA TYR A 43 23.24 -27.63 5.27
C TYR A 43 23.90 -27.30 3.95
N ASP A 44 23.97 -28.25 3.03
CA ASP A 44 24.46 -28.04 1.66
C ASP A 44 23.39 -27.56 0.70
N SER A 45 22.10 -27.63 1.07
CA SER A 45 20.95 -27.25 0.22
C SER A 45 19.87 -26.50 1.00
N GLY A 46 19.09 -25.68 0.29
CA GLY A 46 18.04 -24.83 0.86
C GLY A 46 16.76 -25.55 1.28
N ILE A 47 16.47 -26.73 0.74
CA ILE A 47 15.23 -27.45 1.05
C ILE A 47 15.47 -28.90 1.51
N SER A 48 16.34 -29.62 0.84
CA SER A 48 16.75 -31.00 1.14
C SER A 48 18.26 -31.03 1.33
N GLY A 49 18.88 -32.21 1.23
CA GLY A 49 20.32 -32.34 1.25
C GLY A 49 20.89 -32.63 2.65
N LYS A 50 22.20 -32.60 2.72
CA LYS A 50 22.95 -33.14 3.85
C LYS A 50 23.18 -32.11 4.94
N LEU A 51 22.96 -32.51 6.19
CA LEU A 51 23.47 -31.80 7.37
C LEU A 51 25.01 -31.91 7.39
N LEU A 52 25.68 -30.78 7.26
CA LEU A 52 27.14 -30.69 7.23
C LEU A 52 27.72 -30.51 8.62
N LYS A 53 27.06 -29.73 9.47
CA LYS A 53 27.59 -29.39 10.79
C LYS A 53 26.46 -28.94 11.73
N THR A 54 26.63 -29.30 13.02
CA THR A 54 25.84 -28.75 14.13
C THR A 54 26.80 -28.04 15.09
N VAL A 55 26.48 -26.78 15.44
CA VAL A 55 27.31 -25.95 16.31
C VAL A 55 26.48 -25.46 17.49
N LYS A 56 26.93 -25.76 18.71
CA LYS A 56 26.30 -25.23 19.92
C LYS A 56 26.54 -23.74 20.05
N MET A 57 25.50 -22.98 20.32
CA MET A 57 25.59 -21.55 20.60
C MET A 57 26.05 -21.33 22.06
N LYS A 58 26.76 -20.25 22.28
CA LYS A 58 27.21 -19.79 23.59
C LYS A 58 26.54 -18.48 23.95
N SER A 59 26.15 -18.34 25.22
CA SER A 59 25.62 -17.03 25.69
C SER A 59 26.71 -15.99 25.65
N ASP A 60 26.34 -14.83 25.14
CA ASP A 60 27.18 -13.63 25.14
C ASP A 60 26.76 -12.72 26.29
N HIS A 61 25.50 -12.35 26.34
CA HIS A 61 24.87 -11.62 27.45
C HIS A 61 23.36 -11.92 27.46
N ALA A 62 22.78 -12.09 28.66
CA ALA A 62 21.35 -12.27 28.88
C ALA A 62 20.70 -13.29 27.92
N SER A 63 19.89 -12.84 26.96
CA SER A 63 19.20 -13.66 25.97
C SER A 63 19.92 -13.76 24.61
N LYS A 64 21.12 -13.18 24.45
CA LYS A 64 21.88 -13.24 23.19
C LYS A 64 22.79 -14.48 23.15
N TRP A 65 22.62 -15.26 22.10
CA TRP A 65 23.38 -16.50 21.87
C TRP A 65 24.15 -16.39 20.56
N THR A 66 25.43 -16.79 20.55
CA THR A 66 26.29 -16.71 19.38
C THR A 66 26.97 -18.03 19.05
N ALA A 67 27.20 -18.26 17.75
CA ALA A 67 28.04 -19.32 17.22
C ALA A 67 28.94 -18.78 16.11
N ARG A 68 30.21 -19.25 16.08
CA ARG A 68 31.19 -18.88 15.06
C ARG A 68 31.64 -20.14 14.32
N VAL A 69 31.58 -20.09 13.00
CA VAL A 69 32.02 -21.18 12.14
C VAL A 69 33.13 -20.69 11.24
N LYS A 70 34.33 -21.20 11.39
CA LYS A 70 35.50 -20.89 10.55
C LYS A 70 35.36 -21.52 9.17
N GLY A 71 35.94 -20.87 8.19
CA GLY A 71 35.93 -21.28 6.78
C GLY A 71 34.82 -20.58 5.99
N ASP A 72 34.87 -20.75 4.67
CA ASP A 72 33.92 -20.17 3.74
C ASP A 72 32.64 -21.04 3.68
N LEU A 73 31.54 -20.47 4.09
CA LEU A 73 30.21 -21.08 4.04
C LEU A 73 29.31 -20.46 2.96
N LYS A 74 29.83 -19.64 2.07
CA LYS A 74 29.04 -19.05 0.98
C LYS A 74 28.31 -20.12 0.17
N GLY A 75 27.03 -19.92 -0.08
CA GLY A 75 26.18 -20.87 -0.81
C GLY A 75 25.70 -22.06 0.04
N LYS A 76 25.99 -22.08 1.34
CA LYS A 76 25.40 -23.03 2.29
C LYS A 76 24.17 -22.43 2.94
N PHE A 77 23.43 -23.27 3.67
CA PHE A 77 22.18 -22.88 4.33
C PHE A 77 22.27 -23.21 5.82
N TYR A 78 21.46 -22.51 6.61
CA TYR A 78 21.48 -22.68 8.05
C TYR A 78 20.06 -22.68 8.64
N THR A 79 19.97 -23.26 9.84
CA THR A 79 18.83 -23.10 10.74
C THR A 79 19.32 -22.90 12.16
N PHE A 80 18.49 -22.23 12.96
CA PHE A 80 18.57 -22.23 14.42
C PHE A 80 17.60 -23.26 14.99
N ASP A 81 17.91 -23.79 16.17
CA ASP A 81 16.99 -24.63 16.94
C ASP A 81 17.29 -24.51 18.44
N ILE A 82 16.30 -24.02 19.19
CA ILE A 82 16.32 -23.93 20.65
C ILE A 82 15.57 -25.09 21.33
N GLY A 83 15.27 -26.17 20.59
CA GLY A 83 14.44 -27.28 21.02
C GLY A 83 12.94 -27.13 20.72
N LYS A 84 12.58 -26.20 19.83
CA LYS A 84 11.20 -25.93 19.38
C LYS A 84 10.97 -26.25 17.90
N GLY A 85 11.98 -26.62 17.19
CA GLY A 85 12.00 -26.84 15.76
C GLY A 85 13.05 -25.98 15.07
N GLU A 86 13.30 -26.28 13.80
CA GLU A 86 14.28 -25.56 12.98
C GLU A 86 13.67 -24.34 12.33
N THR A 87 14.34 -23.19 12.41
CA THR A 87 13.92 -21.92 11.84
C THR A 87 15.11 -21.19 11.21
N PRO A 88 14.94 -20.43 10.12
CA PRO A 88 15.99 -19.55 9.60
C PRO A 88 16.31 -18.36 10.51
N GLY A 89 15.54 -18.17 11.60
CA GLY A 89 15.55 -17.00 12.46
C GLY A 89 14.42 -16.03 12.13
N VAL A 90 14.24 -15.00 12.93
CA VAL A 90 13.18 -14.00 12.72
C VAL A 90 13.58 -12.95 11.68
N PHE A 91 14.88 -12.77 11.46
CA PHE A 91 15.43 -11.72 10.58
C PHE A 91 16.30 -12.28 9.45
N ALA A 92 15.94 -13.45 8.92
CA ALA A 92 16.63 -13.99 7.75
C ALA A 92 16.55 -12.98 6.59
N LYS A 93 17.72 -12.65 5.98
CA LYS A 93 17.84 -11.71 4.85
C LYS A 93 17.86 -12.43 3.50
N ALA A 94 18.04 -13.74 3.52
CA ALA A 94 18.00 -14.62 2.36
C ALA A 94 17.61 -16.02 2.82
N VAL A 95 16.80 -16.71 2.03
CA VAL A 95 16.34 -18.08 2.33
C VAL A 95 16.44 -18.96 1.09
N GLY A 96 16.47 -20.29 1.32
CA GLY A 96 16.28 -21.26 0.27
C GLY A 96 14.82 -21.34 -0.17
N VAL A 97 14.56 -22.14 -1.19
CA VAL A 97 13.21 -22.39 -1.72
C VAL A 97 12.24 -22.82 -0.61
N ASN A 98 11.02 -22.26 -0.63
CA ASN A 98 10.00 -22.40 0.42
C ASN A 98 10.42 -21.90 1.82
N GLY A 99 11.40 -21.00 1.93
CA GLY A 99 11.68 -20.22 3.12
C GLY A 99 12.17 -20.95 4.38
N ARG A 100 12.42 -22.26 4.33
CA ARG A 100 12.67 -23.07 5.55
C ARG A 100 14.08 -22.97 6.12
N ARG A 101 15.06 -22.56 5.32
CA ARG A 101 16.47 -22.41 5.71
C ARG A 101 17.00 -21.07 5.31
N GLY A 102 17.70 -20.39 6.20
CA GLY A 102 18.44 -19.18 5.86
C GLY A 102 19.60 -19.49 4.92
N ALA A 103 19.86 -18.64 3.96
CA ALA A 103 20.97 -18.77 3.02
C ALA A 103 22.18 -17.95 3.49
N ILE A 104 23.38 -18.50 3.35
CA ILE A 104 24.63 -17.84 3.68
C ILE A 104 25.21 -17.24 2.41
N LEU A 105 25.15 -15.91 2.31
CA LEU A 105 25.64 -15.16 1.15
C LEU A 105 26.21 -13.80 1.57
N ASN A 106 26.92 -13.14 0.66
CA ASN A 106 27.23 -11.73 0.77
C ASN A 106 26.14 -10.94 0.04
N MET A 107 25.46 -10.04 0.74
CA MET A 107 24.39 -9.22 0.15
C MET A 107 24.87 -8.38 -1.04
N LEU A 108 26.13 -7.96 -1.08
CA LEU A 108 26.70 -7.26 -2.23
C LEU A 108 26.65 -8.06 -3.53
N ASP A 109 26.65 -9.40 -3.46
CA ASP A 109 26.55 -10.25 -4.65
C ASP A 109 25.15 -10.24 -5.27
N THR A 110 24.17 -9.66 -4.58
CA THR A 110 22.79 -9.55 -5.04
C THR A 110 22.50 -8.23 -5.75
N ASN A 111 23.45 -7.29 -5.73
CA ASN A 111 23.26 -5.98 -6.34
C ASN A 111 23.27 -6.08 -7.88
N PRO A 112 22.31 -5.46 -8.57
CA PRO A 112 22.44 -5.26 -10.01
C PRO A 112 23.54 -4.24 -10.34
N ASP A 113 23.90 -4.15 -11.60
CA ASP A 113 24.87 -3.16 -12.06
C ASP A 113 24.39 -1.73 -11.72
N ASN A 114 25.32 -0.91 -11.25
CA ASN A 114 25.06 0.48 -10.82
C ASN A 114 24.04 0.64 -9.69
N TRP A 115 23.84 -0.38 -8.85
CA TRP A 115 22.90 -0.31 -7.71
C TRP A 115 23.21 0.84 -6.74
N ASP A 116 24.49 1.10 -6.48
CA ASP A 116 24.92 2.20 -5.59
C ASP A 116 24.62 3.60 -6.15
N ALA A 117 24.32 3.71 -7.45
CA ALA A 117 23.92 4.94 -8.12
C ALA A 117 22.40 5.06 -8.30
N ASP A 118 21.65 4.07 -7.85
CA ASP A 118 20.20 4.12 -7.88
C ASP A 118 19.68 5.25 -6.98
N ALA A 119 18.76 6.06 -7.49
CA ALA A 119 18.25 7.25 -6.82
C ALA A 119 16.73 7.25 -6.77
N ARG A 120 16.22 7.45 -5.57
CA ARG A 120 14.79 7.61 -5.31
C ARG A 120 14.20 8.77 -6.12
N PRO A 121 13.09 8.59 -6.87
CA PRO A 121 12.43 9.68 -7.56
C PRO A 121 11.98 10.80 -6.61
N LEU A 122 12.25 12.05 -6.99
CA LEU A 122 11.97 13.20 -6.13
C LEU A 122 10.48 13.54 -6.13
N ILE A 123 9.94 13.81 -4.96
CA ILE A 123 8.63 14.47 -4.74
C ILE A 123 8.82 15.62 -3.75
N LYS A 124 7.97 16.63 -3.82
CA LYS A 124 8.00 17.76 -2.87
C LYS A 124 7.13 17.49 -1.65
N SER A 125 6.04 16.76 -1.83
CA SER A 125 5.04 16.46 -0.82
C SER A 125 4.38 15.12 -1.12
N PRO A 126 3.85 14.39 -0.13
CA PRO A 126 2.97 13.24 -0.37
C PRO A 126 1.75 13.58 -1.25
N ALA A 127 1.31 14.84 -1.29
CA ALA A 127 0.23 15.30 -2.17
C ALA A 127 0.55 15.15 -3.68
N ASP A 128 1.85 15.04 -4.03
CA ASP A 128 2.30 14.83 -5.41
C ASP A 128 2.18 13.37 -5.86
N LEU A 129 1.93 12.43 -4.94
CA LEU A 129 1.80 11.02 -5.25
C LEU A 129 0.51 10.73 -6.01
N VAL A 130 0.60 9.82 -6.96
CA VAL A 130 -0.49 9.13 -7.64
C VAL A 130 -0.19 7.65 -7.52
N ILE A 131 -0.89 6.98 -6.62
CA ILE A 131 -0.58 5.60 -6.21
C ILE A 131 -1.39 4.62 -7.06
N TYR A 132 -0.69 3.64 -7.63
CA TYR A 132 -1.25 2.55 -8.43
C TYR A 132 -0.97 1.23 -7.72
N GLU A 133 -2.02 0.62 -7.16
CA GLU A 133 -1.93 -0.68 -6.50
C GLU A 133 -1.90 -1.81 -7.52
N MET A 134 -0.97 -2.75 -7.36
CA MET A 134 -0.81 -3.83 -8.31
C MET A 134 -0.27 -5.12 -7.72
N HIS A 135 -0.58 -6.22 -8.41
CA HIS A 135 0.01 -7.53 -8.20
C HIS A 135 0.68 -8.01 -9.49
N TRP A 136 1.86 -8.63 -9.41
CA TRP A 136 2.65 -9.01 -10.60
C TRP A 136 1.90 -9.93 -11.57
N ARG A 137 1.19 -10.93 -11.03
CA ARG A 137 0.44 -11.86 -11.88
C ARG A 137 -0.73 -11.16 -12.55
N ASP A 138 -1.51 -10.39 -11.80
CA ASP A 138 -2.65 -9.65 -12.34
C ASP A 138 -2.22 -8.80 -13.53
N TYR A 139 -1.14 -8.06 -13.35
CA TYR A 139 -0.64 -7.10 -14.33
C TYR A 139 -0.06 -7.74 -15.59
N SER A 140 0.58 -8.91 -15.47
CA SER A 140 1.46 -9.40 -16.53
C SER A 140 1.14 -10.78 -17.10
N VAL A 141 0.31 -11.61 -16.41
CA VAL A 141 0.17 -13.02 -16.73
C VAL A 141 -0.66 -13.27 -17.98
N ASP A 142 -1.64 -12.42 -18.28
CA ASP A 142 -2.49 -12.55 -19.47
C ASP A 142 -1.67 -12.36 -20.75
N GLU A 143 -2.00 -13.14 -21.79
CA GLU A 143 -1.31 -13.07 -23.09
C GLU A 143 -1.45 -11.70 -23.75
N SER A 144 -2.58 -11.03 -23.55
CA SER A 144 -2.84 -9.71 -24.12
C SER A 144 -1.93 -8.61 -23.55
N SER A 145 -1.29 -8.86 -22.39
CA SER A 145 -0.29 -7.95 -21.81
C SER A 145 0.92 -7.78 -22.74
N GLY A 146 1.31 -8.84 -23.47
CA GLY A 146 2.52 -8.90 -24.28
C GLY A 146 3.80 -8.76 -23.47
N ILE A 147 3.75 -8.96 -22.15
CA ILE A 147 4.89 -9.03 -21.24
C ILE A 147 5.47 -10.44 -21.29
N VAL A 148 6.79 -10.56 -21.27
CA VAL A 148 7.50 -11.84 -21.39
C VAL A 148 7.67 -12.51 -20.03
N ASN A 149 8.12 -11.76 -19.01
CA ASN A 149 8.36 -12.27 -17.65
C ASN A 149 7.08 -12.29 -16.83
N LYS A 150 6.11 -13.11 -17.25
CA LYS A 150 4.76 -13.17 -16.67
C LYS A 150 4.74 -13.55 -15.20
N GLY A 151 4.14 -12.73 -14.37
CA GLY A 151 4.00 -12.93 -12.93
C GLY A 151 5.32 -12.91 -12.15
N LYS A 152 6.36 -12.25 -12.69
CA LYS A 152 7.71 -12.19 -12.10
C LYS A 152 8.11 -10.75 -11.78
N PHE A 153 9.07 -10.56 -10.84
CA PHE A 153 9.66 -9.24 -10.58
C PHE A 153 10.10 -8.55 -11.86
N LEU A 154 10.72 -9.29 -12.76
CA LEU A 154 11.23 -8.76 -14.03
C LEU A 154 10.15 -8.28 -14.99
N SER A 155 8.86 -8.58 -14.76
CA SER A 155 7.78 -8.02 -15.57
C SER A 155 7.78 -6.49 -15.56
N LEU A 156 8.11 -5.88 -14.42
CA LEU A 156 8.18 -4.43 -14.23
C LEU A 156 9.54 -3.82 -14.63
N THR A 157 10.42 -4.59 -15.27
CA THR A 157 11.61 -4.06 -15.96
C THR A 157 11.38 -3.92 -17.47
N GLU A 158 10.26 -4.43 -17.98
CA GLU A 158 9.98 -4.45 -19.40
C GLU A 158 9.43 -3.10 -19.89
N PRO A 159 9.90 -2.62 -21.06
CA PRO A 159 9.49 -1.29 -21.56
C PRO A 159 7.98 -1.12 -21.67
N LYS A 160 7.25 -2.17 -22.06
CA LYS A 160 5.79 -2.11 -22.22
C LYS A 160 5.07 -1.88 -20.89
N ALA A 161 5.50 -2.57 -19.83
CA ALA A 161 4.94 -2.41 -18.49
C ALA A 161 5.19 -1.01 -17.94
N ILE A 162 6.45 -0.54 -18.05
CA ILE A 162 6.85 0.79 -17.57
C ILE A 162 6.16 1.90 -18.38
N GLN A 163 6.06 1.74 -19.71
CA GLN A 163 5.49 2.76 -20.57
C GLN A 163 4.01 2.99 -20.26
N HIS A 164 3.23 1.93 -19.98
CA HIS A 164 1.84 2.07 -19.56
C HIS A 164 1.70 2.94 -18.30
N LEU A 165 2.49 2.66 -17.25
CA LEU A 165 2.48 3.45 -16.01
C LEU A 165 2.85 4.92 -16.26
N LYS A 166 3.84 5.16 -17.12
CA LYS A 166 4.25 6.53 -17.51
C LYS A 166 3.19 7.25 -18.32
N ASP A 167 2.57 6.58 -19.28
CA ASP A 167 1.53 7.15 -20.14
C ASP A 167 0.29 7.53 -19.33
N LEU A 168 -0.05 6.70 -18.33
CA LEU A 168 -1.12 6.99 -17.38
C LEU A 168 -0.77 8.15 -16.44
N GLY A 169 0.52 8.41 -16.19
CA GLY A 169 0.98 9.47 -15.31
C GLY A 169 1.26 9.04 -13.86
N ILE A 170 1.31 7.73 -13.61
CA ILE A 170 1.63 7.14 -12.31
C ILE A 170 3.07 7.51 -11.89
N ASN A 171 3.25 7.83 -10.61
CA ASN A 171 4.57 8.10 -10.02
C ASN A 171 4.87 7.31 -8.74
N ALA A 172 3.96 6.44 -8.32
CA ALA A 172 4.19 5.48 -7.26
C ALA A 172 3.40 4.19 -7.53
N VAL A 173 4.05 3.04 -7.45
CA VAL A 173 3.39 1.73 -7.45
C VAL A 173 3.35 1.19 -6.02
N HIS A 174 2.16 0.83 -5.56
CA HIS A 174 1.96 0.03 -4.36
C HIS A 174 1.87 -1.42 -4.78
N ILE A 175 2.87 -2.20 -4.44
CA ILE A 175 2.97 -3.60 -4.81
C ILE A 175 2.47 -4.45 -3.65
N LEU A 176 1.53 -5.37 -3.91
CA LEU A 176 1.01 -6.33 -2.94
C LEU A 176 2.16 -7.11 -2.29
N PRO A 177 1.94 -7.85 -1.19
CA PRO A 177 3.03 -8.45 -0.41
C PRO A 177 4.07 -9.17 -1.26
N SER A 178 5.33 -8.77 -1.07
CA SER A 178 6.47 -9.19 -1.89
C SER A 178 7.47 -10.05 -1.13
N PHE A 179 7.30 -10.12 0.20
CA PHE A 179 8.12 -10.96 1.06
C PHE A 179 7.67 -12.42 0.95
N ASP A 180 8.53 -13.32 1.43
CA ASP A 180 8.33 -14.76 1.44
C ASP A 180 7.09 -15.15 2.27
N TYR A 181 6.12 -15.80 1.64
CA TYR A 181 4.82 -16.17 2.18
C TYR A 181 4.48 -17.64 1.92
N ALA A 182 3.46 -18.20 2.61
CA ALA A 182 3.29 -19.66 2.73
C ALA A 182 2.48 -20.31 1.60
N SER A 183 1.51 -19.61 1.02
CA SER A 183 0.45 -20.22 0.18
C SER A 183 0.90 -20.64 -1.21
N VAL A 184 2.14 -20.33 -1.62
CA VAL A 184 2.72 -20.73 -2.90
C VAL A 184 3.85 -21.71 -2.66
N ASP A 185 3.79 -22.89 -3.31
CA ASP A 185 4.90 -23.85 -3.32
C ASP A 185 5.90 -23.47 -4.40
N GLU A 186 6.99 -22.83 -4.00
CA GLU A 186 8.06 -22.38 -4.89
C GLU A 186 8.74 -23.51 -5.67
N THR A 187 8.61 -24.78 -5.24
CA THR A 187 9.14 -25.95 -5.97
C THR A 187 8.31 -26.28 -7.21
N ARG A 188 7.11 -25.73 -7.32
CA ARG A 188 6.17 -25.92 -8.43
C ARG A 188 6.00 -24.62 -9.24
N PHE A 189 7.09 -23.92 -9.46
CA PHE A 189 7.12 -22.62 -10.15
C PHE A 189 6.64 -22.66 -11.61
N ASP A 190 6.52 -23.84 -12.21
CA ASP A 190 5.98 -24.10 -13.55
C ASP A 190 4.45 -24.25 -13.57
N SER A 191 3.80 -24.30 -12.40
CA SER A 191 2.36 -24.37 -12.27
C SER A 191 1.75 -23.02 -11.89
N ALA A 192 0.56 -22.75 -12.42
CA ALA A 192 -0.19 -21.56 -12.03
C ALA A 192 -0.63 -21.69 -10.57
N GLN A 193 -0.06 -20.86 -9.72
CA GLN A 193 -0.43 -20.70 -8.33
C GLN A 193 -0.69 -19.24 -8.08
N TYR A 194 -1.78 -18.91 -7.39
CA TYR A 194 -2.16 -17.54 -7.12
C TYR A 194 -2.47 -17.35 -5.63
N ASN A 195 -1.88 -16.33 -5.05
CA ASN A 195 -2.28 -15.78 -3.76
C ASN A 195 -1.81 -14.32 -3.69
N TRP A 196 -2.51 -13.46 -2.96
CA TRP A 196 -2.08 -12.07 -2.74
C TRP A 196 -0.83 -11.96 -1.86
N GLY A 197 -0.54 -12.98 -1.04
CA GLY A 197 0.67 -13.04 -0.18
C GLY A 197 0.49 -12.50 1.23
N TYR A 198 -0.74 -12.35 1.73
CA TYR A 198 -1.01 -11.91 3.11
C TYR A 198 -0.90 -13.04 4.15
N ASP A 199 0.03 -13.97 3.95
CA ASP A 199 0.34 -15.08 4.84
C ASP A 199 1.86 -15.20 5.09
N PRO A 200 2.45 -14.21 5.79
CA PRO A 200 3.90 -14.02 5.89
C PRO A 200 4.63 -15.14 6.65
N VAL A 201 5.82 -15.49 6.13
CA VAL A 201 6.76 -16.44 6.75
C VAL A 201 8.10 -15.76 7.05
N ASN A 202 8.76 -15.15 6.04
CA ASN A 202 10.03 -14.45 6.19
C ASN A 202 9.91 -13.01 5.71
N TYR A 203 9.78 -12.07 6.62
CA TYR A 203 9.43 -10.67 6.35
C TYR A 203 10.49 -9.85 5.61
N ASN A 204 11.75 -10.31 5.58
CA ASN A 204 12.88 -9.54 5.06
C ASN A 204 13.50 -10.18 3.80
N VAL A 205 12.76 -11.05 3.14
CA VAL A 205 13.21 -11.78 1.94
C VAL A 205 12.15 -11.65 0.86
N PRO A 206 12.51 -11.27 -0.38
CA PRO A 206 11.57 -11.32 -1.50
C PRO A 206 11.10 -12.76 -1.77
N ASP A 207 9.82 -12.94 -2.10
CA ASP A 207 9.22 -14.25 -2.39
C ASP A 207 9.82 -14.90 -3.64
N GLY A 208 10.11 -16.19 -3.57
CA GLY A 208 10.70 -16.94 -4.68
C GLY A 208 9.72 -17.25 -5.80
N GLY A 209 8.41 -17.23 -5.55
CA GLY A 209 7.38 -17.41 -6.56
C GLY A 209 7.42 -16.34 -7.65
N TYR A 210 7.89 -15.15 -7.31
CA TYR A 210 8.08 -14.04 -8.25
C TYR A 210 9.48 -13.98 -8.89
N SER A 211 10.40 -14.85 -8.51
CA SER A 211 11.71 -14.99 -9.15
C SER A 211 11.66 -15.92 -10.36
N THR A 212 12.56 -15.72 -11.30
CA THR A 212 12.75 -16.66 -12.43
C THR A 212 13.47 -17.95 -12.02
N ASP A 213 14.09 -17.96 -10.82
CA ASP A 213 14.74 -19.12 -10.22
C ASP A 213 14.59 -19.10 -8.69
N PRO A 214 13.56 -19.76 -8.14
CA PRO A 214 13.30 -19.78 -6.69
C PRO A 214 14.37 -20.52 -5.89
N TYR A 215 15.18 -21.39 -6.54
CA TYR A 215 16.26 -22.11 -5.88
C TYR A 215 17.51 -21.26 -5.64
N SER A 216 17.62 -20.10 -6.30
CA SER A 216 18.74 -19.18 -6.14
C SER A 216 18.39 -17.98 -5.23
N PRO A 217 18.82 -17.98 -3.95
CA PRO A 217 18.60 -16.84 -3.07
C PRO A 217 19.19 -15.53 -3.61
N VAL A 218 20.32 -15.59 -4.30
CA VAL A 218 20.97 -14.42 -4.93
C VAL A 218 20.08 -13.86 -6.04
N LYS A 219 19.52 -14.74 -6.88
CA LYS A 219 18.75 -14.32 -8.06
C LYS A 219 17.44 -13.67 -7.66
N ARG A 220 16.68 -14.23 -6.68
CA ARG A 220 15.42 -13.63 -6.21
C ARG A 220 15.63 -12.21 -5.67
N ILE A 221 16.69 -11.98 -4.91
CA ILE A 221 17.01 -10.66 -4.37
C ILE A 221 17.46 -9.71 -5.51
N ASN A 222 18.32 -10.18 -6.41
CA ASN A 222 18.80 -9.38 -7.55
C ASN A 222 17.63 -8.93 -8.45
N GLU A 223 16.71 -9.83 -8.78
CA GLU A 223 15.57 -9.53 -9.63
C GLU A 223 14.62 -8.50 -9.00
N PHE A 224 14.38 -8.58 -7.70
CA PHE A 224 13.62 -7.56 -6.97
C PHE A 224 14.33 -6.19 -7.02
N LYS A 225 15.64 -6.14 -6.77
CA LYS A 225 16.43 -4.90 -6.86
C LYS A 225 16.40 -4.32 -8.28
N ARG A 226 16.50 -5.16 -9.31
CA ARG A 226 16.40 -4.72 -10.71
C ARG A 226 15.04 -4.11 -11.04
N MET A 227 13.97 -4.66 -10.49
CA MET A 227 12.63 -4.09 -10.61
C MET A 227 12.56 -2.70 -10.00
N VAL A 228 13.02 -2.54 -8.75
CA VAL A 228 13.05 -1.23 -8.07
C VAL A 228 13.87 -0.22 -8.88
N GLN A 229 15.08 -0.59 -9.30
CA GLN A 229 15.95 0.28 -10.11
C GLN A 229 15.30 0.70 -11.44
N ALA A 230 14.61 -0.21 -12.12
CA ALA A 230 13.93 0.09 -13.38
C ALA A 230 12.76 1.08 -13.18
N LEU A 231 11.99 0.93 -12.10
CA LEU A 231 10.92 1.85 -11.75
C LEU A 231 11.47 3.23 -11.35
N HIS A 232 12.55 3.29 -10.56
CA HIS A 232 13.23 4.55 -10.23
C HIS A 232 13.72 5.29 -11.47
N GLN A 233 14.36 4.59 -12.41
CA GLN A 233 14.81 5.15 -13.69
C GLN A 233 13.64 5.69 -14.53
N ALA A 234 12.43 5.15 -14.33
CA ALA A 234 11.21 5.65 -14.95
C ALA A 234 10.54 6.81 -14.21
N GLY A 235 11.09 7.22 -13.06
CA GLY A 235 10.50 8.26 -12.20
C GLY A 235 9.36 7.76 -11.32
N ILE A 236 9.28 6.45 -11.07
CA ILE A 236 8.20 5.79 -10.32
C ILE A 236 8.75 5.26 -9.00
N ARG A 237 8.15 5.66 -7.89
CA ARG A 237 8.46 5.18 -6.54
C ARG A 237 7.85 3.80 -6.30
N VAL A 238 8.45 3.05 -5.39
CA VAL A 238 7.99 1.72 -4.98
C VAL A 238 7.52 1.75 -3.53
N ILE A 239 6.25 1.42 -3.32
CA ILE A 239 5.63 1.28 -2.01
C ILE A 239 5.45 -0.21 -1.74
N LEU A 240 6.00 -0.67 -0.63
CA LEU A 240 5.92 -2.08 -0.22
C LEU A 240 4.72 -2.27 0.71
N ASP A 241 3.90 -3.28 0.42
CA ASP A 241 2.87 -3.77 1.35
C ASP A 241 3.52 -4.63 2.43
N VAL A 242 3.32 -4.27 3.71
CA VAL A 242 3.92 -4.98 4.85
C VAL A 242 2.87 -5.51 5.80
N VAL A 243 2.99 -6.79 6.14
CA VAL A 243 2.01 -7.55 6.93
C VAL A 243 2.62 -7.94 8.27
N TYR A 244 2.95 -6.95 9.12
CA TYR A 244 3.52 -7.22 10.44
C TYR A 244 2.49 -7.62 11.49
N ASN A 245 1.21 -7.51 11.18
CA ASN A 245 0.12 -7.71 12.13
C ASN A 245 -0.12 -9.16 12.53
N HIS A 246 0.30 -10.15 11.73
CA HIS A 246 0.17 -11.58 12.02
C HIS A 246 1.25 -12.40 11.32
N THR A 247 1.30 -13.70 11.59
CA THR A 247 2.08 -14.72 10.86
C THR A 247 1.14 -15.77 10.28
N PHE A 248 1.54 -16.42 9.19
CA PHE A 248 0.79 -17.53 8.60
C PHE A 248 0.37 -18.60 9.62
N ASP A 249 1.34 -19.08 10.41
CA ASP A 249 1.11 -20.08 11.47
C ASP A 249 1.75 -19.59 12.76
N LEU A 250 0.97 -19.45 13.82
CA LEU A 250 1.49 -19.02 15.12
C LEU A 250 2.50 -20.02 15.67
N LYS A 251 2.14 -21.32 15.69
CA LYS A 251 2.92 -22.37 16.39
C LYS A 251 4.24 -22.66 15.72
N ASN A 252 4.25 -22.60 14.38
CA ASN A 252 5.41 -22.90 13.55
C ASN A 252 6.06 -21.65 12.97
N SER A 253 5.71 -20.46 13.46
CA SER A 253 6.33 -19.23 13.03
C SER A 253 7.77 -19.13 13.48
N ASN A 254 8.57 -18.38 12.73
CA ASN A 254 9.95 -18.07 13.14
C ASN A 254 10.00 -17.34 14.48
N PHE A 255 8.98 -16.56 14.81
CA PHE A 255 8.83 -15.88 16.10
C PHE A 255 8.67 -16.87 17.25
N GLU A 256 7.72 -17.81 17.14
CA GLU A 256 7.44 -18.77 18.22
C GLU A 256 8.56 -19.78 18.39
N MET A 257 9.20 -20.23 17.28
CA MET A 257 10.34 -21.14 17.33
C MET A 257 11.59 -20.50 17.94
N THR A 258 11.71 -19.15 17.91
CA THR A 258 12.86 -18.41 18.42
C THR A 258 12.66 -17.92 19.85
N TYR A 259 11.49 -17.38 20.15
CA TYR A 259 11.15 -16.85 21.47
C TYR A 259 9.69 -17.18 21.83
N PRO A 260 9.41 -18.40 22.30
CA PRO A 260 8.05 -18.88 22.56
C PRO A 260 7.23 -17.93 23.45
N GLY A 261 6.00 -17.60 23.04
CA GLY A 261 5.05 -16.79 23.78
C GLY A 261 5.38 -15.31 23.88
N TYR A 262 6.43 -14.81 23.17
CA TYR A 262 6.84 -13.43 23.31
C TYR A 262 6.18 -12.50 22.28
N TYR A 263 6.20 -12.83 21.02
CA TYR A 263 5.89 -11.89 19.92
C TYR A 263 4.39 -11.66 19.69
N TYR A 264 3.53 -12.46 20.31
CA TYR A 264 2.09 -12.40 20.10
C TYR A 264 1.33 -11.86 21.30
N ARG A 265 0.13 -11.33 21.03
CA ARG A 265 -0.86 -11.00 22.05
C ARG A 265 -1.74 -12.18 22.37
N TYR A 266 -2.13 -12.27 23.62
CA TYR A 266 -3.02 -13.31 24.13
C TYR A 266 -4.18 -12.66 24.91
N ASN A 267 -5.35 -13.26 24.81
CA ASN A 267 -6.50 -12.93 25.64
C ASN A 267 -6.27 -13.29 27.09
N ALA A 268 -7.11 -12.79 28.00
CA ALA A 268 -7.00 -13.07 29.45
C ALA A 268 -7.14 -14.56 29.81
N ASP A 269 -7.79 -15.35 28.96
CA ASP A 269 -7.93 -16.80 29.10
C ASP A 269 -6.74 -17.59 28.54
N GLY A 270 -5.72 -16.91 28.01
CA GLY A 270 -4.53 -17.51 27.42
C GLY A 270 -4.69 -17.97 25.97
N THR A 271 -5.82 -17.76 25.33
CA THR A 271 -5.98 -17.99 23.89
C THR A 271 -5.30 -16.89 23.07
N PRO A 272 -4.79 -17.18 21.85
CA PRO A 272 -4.26 -16.14 20.99
C PRO A 272 -5.31 -15.07 20.68
N SER A 273 -4.93 -13.80 20.75
CA SER A 273 -5.75 -12.70 20.25
C SER A 273 -5.79 -12.73 18.71
N ASN A 274 -6.88 -12.25 18.12
CA ASN A 274 -7.14 -12.39 16.67
C ASN A 274 -7.64 -11.09 16.04
N GLY A 275 -6.99 -9.98 16.33
CA GLY A 275 -7.28 -8.70 15.67
C GLY A 275 -7.02 -8.71 14.16
N SER A 276 -6.16 -9.60 13.69
CA SER A 276 -5.91 -9.80 12.26
C SER A 276 -7.01 -10.57 11.51
N GLY A 277 -7.88 -11.30 12.21
CA GLY A 277 -8.81 -12.24 11.58
C GLY A 277 -8.14 -13.53 11.07
N CYS A 278 -6.79 -13.66 11.15
CA CYS A 278 -6.00 -14.78 10.64
C CYS A 278 -5.58 -15.79 11.74
N GLY A 279 -6.18 -15.72 12.92
CA GLY A 279 -5.94 -16.67 14.03
C GLY A 279 -4.83 -16.26 15.01
N ASN A 280 -4.15 -15.17 14.77
CA ASN A 280 -3.14 -14.60 15.68
C ASN A 280 -2.93 -13.11 15.41
N GLU A 281 -2.34 -12.40 16.36
CA GLU A 281 -1.86 -11.04 16.16
C GLU A 281 -0.53 -10.82 16.86
N THR A 282 0.34 -10.04 16.26
CA THR A 282 1.62 -9.66 16.84
C THR A 282 1.46 -8.55 17.88
N ALA A 283 2.35 -8.54 18.86
CA ALA A 283 2.36 -7.58 19.97
C ALA A 283 3.39 -6.47 19.69
N SER A 284 3.04 -5.51 18.84
CA SER A 284 3.95 -4.42 18.42
C SER A 284 4.44 -3.56 19.58
N GLU A 285 3.67 -3.44 20.67
CA GLU A 285 4.05 -2.74 21.90
C GLU A 285 5.19 -3.42 22.68
N LYS A 286 5.48 -4.70 22.39
CA LYS A 286 6.58 -5.41 23.06
C LYS A 286 7.93 -5.01 22.45
N PRO A 287 8.96 -4.73 23.27
CA PRO A 287 10.23 -4.15 22.80
C PRO A 287 10.90 -4.91 21.65
N LEU A 288 10.93 -6.25 21.67
CA LEU A 288 11.55 -7.01 20.57
C LEU A 288 10.71 -6.97 19.29
N MET A 289 9.37 -7.00 19.37
CA MET A 289 8.53 -6.89 18.18
C MET A 289 8.64 -5.50 17.56
N ARG A 290 8.58 -4.44 18.37
CA ARG A 290 8.81 -3.07 17.93
C ARG A 290 10.17 -2.93 17.26
N SER A 291 11.22 -3.39 17.90
CA SER A 291 12.58 -3.37 17.34
C SER A 291 12.68 -4.16 16.03
N PHE A 292 11.98 -5.27 15.92
CA PHE A 292 11.90 -6.04 14.69
C PHE A 292 11.26 -5.22 13.55
N MET A 293 10.11 -4.59 13.79
CA MET A 293 9.42 -3.77 12.79
C MET A 293 10.28 -2.59 12.34
N LEU A 294 10.90 -1.85 13.28
CA LEU A 294 11.79 -0.75 12.95
C LEU A 294 12.97 -1.20 12.09
N GLN A 295 13.64 -2.29 12.48
CA GLN A 295 14.79 -2.79 11.73
C GLN A 295 14.40 -3.37 10.37
N SER A 296 13.23 -3.99 10.25
CA SER A 296 12.71 -4.50 9.00
C SER A 296 12.42 -3.36 8.02
N VAL A 297 11.69 -2.32 8.43
CA VAL A 297 11.42 -1.14 7.61
C VAL A 297 12.74 -0.48 7.17
N LYS A 298 13.66 -0.26 8.10
CA LYS A 298 14.99 0.29 7.79
C LYS A 298 15.77 -0.56 6.79
N TYR A 299 15.70 -1.88 6.93
CA TYR A 299 16.35 -2.83 6.03
C TYR A 299 15.79 -2.73 4.60
N TRP A 300 14.48 -2.69 4.41
CA TRP A 300 13.86 -2.51 3.12
C TRP A 300 14.21 -1.16 2.47
N ILE A 301 14.33 -0.09 3.25
CA ILE A 301 14.76 1.22 2.75
C ILE A 301 16.22 1.18 2.28
N ASN A 302 17.12 0.62 3.09
CA ASN A 302 18.56 0.71 2.83
C ASN A 302 19.07 -0.34 1.85
N GLU A 303 18.49 -1.55 1.87
CA GLU A 303 18.93 -2.66 1.03
C GLU A 303 18.21 -2.71 -0.32
N TYR A 304 16.91 -2.33 -0.33
CA TYR A 304 16.08 -2.42 -1.53
C TYR A 304 15.59 -1.07 -2.05
N HIS A 305 15.99 0.03 -1.42
CA HIS A 305 15.65 1.41 -1.79
C HIS A 305 14.13 1.70 -1.83
N ILE A 306 13.35 1.05 -0.98
CA ILE A 306 11.89 1.22 -0.92
C ILE A 306 11.52 2.65 -0.53
N ASP A 307 10.48 3.20 -1.17
CA ASP A 307 10.06 4.62 -1.10
C ASP A 307 8.82 4.86 -0.27
N GLY A 308 8.18 3.81 0.20
CA GLY A 308 7.00 3.90 1.05
C GLY A 308 6.55 2.55 1.54
N PHE A 309 5.64 2.58 2.52
CA PHE A 309 5.08 1.37 3.14
C PHE A 309 3.57 1.52 3.32
N ARG A 310 2.83 0.52 2.88
CA ARG A 310 1.44 0.31 3.27
C ARG A 310 1.40 -0.76 4.34
N PHE A 311 0.89 -0.42 5.51
CA PHE A 311 0.72 -1.36 6.62
C PHE A 311 -0.65 -2.03 6.53
N ASP A 312 -0.63 -3.31 6.24
CA ASP A 312 -1.80 -4.17 6.33
C ASP A 312 -2.34 -4.17 7.75
N LEU A 313 -3.67 -4.00 7.91
CA LEU A 313 -4.33 -3.92 9.21
C LEU A 313 -3.51 -3.07 10.22
N MET A 314 -3.12 -1.86 9.81
CA MET A 314 -2.32 -0.94 10.65
C MET A 314 -2.95 -0.73 12.03
N GLY A 315 -4.29 -0.80 12.11
CA GLY A 315 -5.05 -0.69 13.35
C GLY A 315 -4.83 -1.83 14.37
N VAL A 316 -4.05 -2.85 14.04
CA VAL A 316 -3.58 -3.88 14.99
C VAL A 316 -2.32 -3.41 15.74
N HIS A 317 -1.54 -2.50 15.14
CA HIS A 317 -0.31 -1.99 15.74
C HIS A 317 -0.58 -0.86 16.74
N ASP A 318 0.33 -0.67 17.70
CA ASP A 318 0.23 0.42 18.65
C ASP A 318 0.78 1.74 18.08
N ILE A 319 0.21 2.86 18.55
CA ILE A 319 0.55 4.22 18.13
C ILE A 319 2.03 4.53 18.33
N GLU A 320 2.61 4.10 19.45
CA GLU A 320 4.01 4.38 19.78
C GLU A 320 4.95 3.73 18.76
N THR A 321 4.70 2.46 18.40
CA THR A 321 5.48 1.76 17.37
C THR A 321 5.37 2.47 16.01
N MET A 322 4.18 2.88 15.60
CA MET A 322 4.02 3.61 14.33
C MET A 322 4.74 4.96 14.34
N ASN A 323 4.71 5.68 15.46
CA ASN A 323 5.45 6.94 15.62
C ASN A 323 6.96 6.74 15.61
N GLU A 324 7.48 5.68 16.26
CA GLU A 324 8.91 5.36 16.22
C GLU A 324 9.35 4.98 14.80
N ILE A 325 8.55 4.18 14.08
CA ILE A 325 8.81 3.88 12.66
C ILE A 325 8.85 5.17 11.84
N ARG A 326 7.86 6.07 11.99
CA ARG A 326 7.85 7.35 11.28
C ARG A 326 9.09 8.20 11.60
N ALA A 327 9.50 8.26 12.86
CA ALA A 327 10.67 9.00 13.29
C ALA A 327 11.97 8.43 12.69
N GLU A 328 12.15 7.11 12.70
CA GLU A 328 13.30 6.44 12.08
C GLU A 328 13.34 6.69 10.57
N VAL A 329 12.20 6.54 9.89
CA VAL A 329 12.10 6.78 8.45
C VAL A 329 12.39 8.25 8.10
N ASN A 330 11.91 9.21 8.91
CA ASN A 330 12.22 10.63 8.74
C ASN A 330 13.72 10.92 8.87
N SER A 331 14.43 10.17 9.71
CA SER A 331 15.88 10.35 9.88
C SER A 331 16.68 9.89 8.65
N ILE A 332 16.10 9.00 7.84
CA ILE A 332 16.70 8.50 6.59
C ILE A 332 16.27 9.40 5.42
N ASP A 333 14.97 9.53 5.20
CA ASP A 333 14.39 10.39 4.16
C ASP A 333 12.93 10.71 4.51
N PRO A 334 12.57 11.97 4.81
CA PRO A 334 11.21 12.36 5.18
C PRO A 334 10.21 12.23 4.03
N THR A 335 10.65 12.04 2.79
CA THR A 335 9.78 11.86 1.62
C THR A 335 9.28 10.42 1.46
N ILE A 336 9.80 9.47 2.23
CA ILE A 336 9.29 8.09 2.27
C ILE A 336 7.89 8.10 2.90
N PHE A 337 6.91 7.61 2.15
CA PHE A 337 5.50 7.70 2.54
C PHE A 337 5.05 6.49 3.35
N ILE A 338 4.33 6.73 4.45
CA ILE A 338 3.77 5.68 5.31
C ILE A 338 2.26 5.85 5.38
N TYR A 339 1.54 4.79 5.07
CA TYR A 339 0.09 4.71 5.25
C TYR A 339 -0.35 3.27 5.52
N GLY A 340 -1.61 3.10 5.87
CA GLY A 340 -2.14 1.76 6.11
C GLY A 340 -3.63 1.75 6.35
N GLU A 341 -4.12 0.58 6.68
CA GLU A 341 -5.50 0.36 7.05
C GLU A 341 -5.72 0.74 8.52
N GLY A 342 -6.45 1.82 8.75
CA GLY A 342 -6.76 2.33 10.10
C GLY A 342 -7.82 1.51 10.83
N TRP A 343 -7.82 0.18 10.69
CA TRP A 343 -8.76 -0.76 11.32
C TRP A 343 -8.09 -2.11 11.59
N SER A 344 -8.80 -2.98 12.29
CA SER A 344 -8.50 -4.39 12.48
C SER A 344 -9.61 -5.25 11.88
N ALA A 345 -9.31 -6.48 11.48
CA ALA A 345 -10.31 -7.43 10.97
C ALA A 345 -11.08 -8.16 12.08
N GLY A 346 -10.59 -8.08 13.33
CA GLY A 346 -11.20 -8.68 14.51
C GLY A 346 -10.93 -7.88 15.77
N SER A 347 -11.20 -8.45 16.93
CA SER A 347 -10.95 -7.82 18.22
C SER A 347 -9.50 -8.01 18.66
N CYS A 348 -8.81 -6.91 18.98
CA CYS A 348 -7.45 -6.93 19.52
C CYS A 348 -7.47 -7.03 21.05
N ALA A 349 -6.55 -7.78 21.64
CA ALA A 349 -6.33 -7.82 23.09
C ALA A 349 -5.46 -6.64 23.58
N TYR A 350 -5.62 -5.47 22.97
CA TYR A 350 -4.92 -4.24 23.34
C TYR A 350 -5.90 -3.07 23.28
N PRO A 351 -5.77 -2.05 24.17
CA PRO A 351 -6.72 -0.94 24.24
C PRO A 351 -6.82 -0.16 22.93
N VAL A 352 -8.03 0.02 22.40
CA VAL A 352 -8.25 0.66 21.09
C VAL A 352 -7.73 2.10 21.03
N GLU A 353 -7.75 2.83 22.15
CA GLU A 353 -7.20 4.18 22.25
C GLU A 353 -5.67 4.24 22.13
N LYS A 354 -5.00 3.10 22.17
CA LYS A 354 -3.55 2.95 21.95
C LYS A 354 -3.21 2.31 20.60
N LEU A 355 -4.21 1.89 19.84
CA LEU A 355 -4.02 1.28 18.53
C LEU A 355 -4.01 2.33 17.41
N ALA A 356 -3.30 2.04 16.33
CA ALA A 356 -3.17 2.89 15.15
C ALA A 356 -4.42 2.82 14.24
N VAL A 357 -5.60 2.88 14.87
CA VAL A 357 -6.89 2.97 14.16
C VAL A 357 -7.10 4.37 13.59
N LYS A 358 -7.96 4.50 12.60
CA LYS A 358 -8.24 5.76 11.86
C LYS A 358 -8.54 6.93 12.81
N ALA A 359 -9.35 6.72 13.83
CA ALA A 359 -9.67 7.75 14.82
C ALA A 359 -8.45 8.29 15.60
N ASN A 360 -7.35 7.56 15.62
CA ASN A 360 -6.11 7.92 16.32
C ASN A 360 -5.01 8.49 15.39
N ILE A 361 -5.26 8.62 14.10
CA ILE A 361 -4.33 9.22 13.11
C ILE A 361 -3.81 10.61 13.54
N PRO A 362 -4.60 11.49 14.20
CA PRO A 362 -4.07 12.76 14.72
C PRO A 362 -2.91 12.62 15.71
N GLN A 363 -2.74 11.45 16.33
CA GLN A 363 -1.62 11.14 17.23
C GLN A 363 -0.38 10.62 16.48
N MET A 364 -0.47 10.45 15.18
CA MET A 364 0.60 9.89 14.31
C MET A 364 0.90 10.84 13.14
N PRO A 365 1.51 12.02 13.39
CA PRO A 365 1.84 12.97 12.32
C PRO A 365 2.73 12.33 11.25
N GLY A 366 2.33 12.47 9.97
CA GLY A 366 3.06 11.91 8.82
C GLY A 366 2.77 10.42 8.54
N VAL A 367 1.79 9.82 9.23
CA VAL A 367 1.19 8.52 8.89
C VAL A 367 -0.20 8.76 8.34
N ALA A 368 -0.53 8.13 7.21
CA ALA A 368 -1.83 8.26 6.56
C ALA A 368 -2.67 6.98 6.69
N ALA A 369 -3.97 7.09 6.43
CA ALA A 369 -4.88 5.95 6.40
C ALA A 369 -5.88 6.04 5.23
N PHE A 370 -6.44 4.89 4.85
CA PHE A 370 -7.50 4.80 3.86
C PHE A 370 -8.81 5.43 4.36
N SER A 371 -9.49 6.18 3.46
CA SER A 371 -10.78 6.82 3.75
C SER A 371 -11.94 5.92 3.31
N ASP A 372 -12.39 5.04 4.21
CA ASP A 372 -13.62 4.27 4.00
C ASP A 372 -14.87 5.14 3.95
N ASP A 373 -14.85 6.32 4.61
CA ASP A 373 -15.92 7.32 4.47
C ASP A 373 -16.14 7.71 3.01
N MET A 374 -15.07 8.06 2.28
CA MET A 374 -15.13 8.46 0.88
C MET A 374 -15.47 7.27 -0.03
N ARG A 375 -14.82 6.13 0.19
CA ARG A 375 -15.05 4.91 -0.60
C ARG A 375 -16.53 4.52 -0.58
N ASP A 376 -17.10 4.41 0.61
CA ASP A 376 -18.47 3.93 0.78
C ASP A 376 -19.52 4.99 0.45
N ALA A 377 -19.19 6.29 0.60
CA ALA A 377 -20.03 7.38 0.11
C ALA A 377 -20.19 7.36 -1.41
N LEU A 378 -19.16 6.96 -2.14
CA LEU A 378 -19.21 6.80 -3.60
C LEU A 378 -19.97 5.55 -4.00
N ARG A 379 -19.50 4.36 -3.61
CA ARG A 379 -19.93 3.08 -4.16
C ARG A 379 -20.96 2.30 -3.32
N GLY A 380 -21.17 2.70 -2.06
CA GLY A 380 -22.01 1.99 -1.10
C GLY A 380 -21.21 1.20 -0.06
N PRO A 381 -21.84 0.77 1.03
CA PRO A 381 -21.18 0.22 2.21
C PRO A 381 -20.47 -1.12 1.91
N PHE A 382 -19.34 -1.32 2.58
CA PHE A 382 -18.49 -2.51 2.44
C PHE A 382 -19.22 -3.84 2.68
N ASN A 383 -20.18 -3.87 3.60
CA ASN A 383 -20.84 -5.10 4.04
C ASN A 383 -22.12 -5.46 3.24
N ASP A 384 -22.45 -4.71 2.18
CA ASP A 384 -23.62 -4.98 1.34
C ASP A 384 -23.33 -4.59 -0.12
N ASP A 385 -22.96 -5.58 -0.92
CA ASP A 385 -22.55 -5.40 -2.32
C ASP A 385 -23.66 -4.89 -3.24
N HIS A 386 -24.92 -5.08 -2.85
CA HIS A 386 -26.08 -4.66 -3.63
C HIS A 386 -26.57 -3.27 -3.29
N LYS A 387 -26.09 -2.69 -2.18
CA LYS A 387 -26.48 -1.36 -1.75
C LYS A 387 -25.56 -0.31 -2.39
N GLY A 388 -26.14 0.49 -3.30
CA GLY A 388 -25.45 1.64 -3.87
C GLY A 388 -25.46 2.87 -2.96
N ALA A 389 -24.75 3.91 -3.37
CA ALA A 389 -24.73 5.24 -2.73
C ALA A 389 -24.72 6.33 -3.80
N PHE A 390 -23.85 7.32 -3.71
CA PHE A 390 -23.81 8.49 -4.63
C PHE A 390 -23.78 8.08 -6.11
N LEU A 391 -22.95 7.11 -6.49
CA LEU A 391 -22.84 6.63 -7.89
C LEU A 391 -24.14 5.93 -8.39
N ALA A 392 -24.94 5.39 -7.49
CA ALA A 392 -26.23 4.77 -7.82
C ALA A 392 -27.39 5.79 -7.85
N GLY A 393 -27.13 7.09 -7.74
CA GLY A 393 -28.16 8.13 -7.70
C GLY A 393 -28.88 8.24 -6.35
N ILE A 394 -28.26 7.74 -5.27
CA ILE A 394 -28.84 7.75 -3.93
C ILE A 394 -28.25 8.91 -3.14
N SER A 395 -29.13 9.80 -2.65
CA SER A 395 -28.75 10.92 -1.79
C SER A 395 -28.54 10.50 -0.34
N GLY A 396 -27.81 11.34 0.41
CA GLY A 396 -27.56 11.18 1.85
C GLY A 396 -26.08 11.00 2.21
N GLU A 397 -25.23 10.75 1.23
CA GLU A 397 -23.77 10.59 1.43
C GLU A 397 -22.96 11.83 1.02
N GLU A 398 -23.62 12.95 0.71
CA GLU A 398 -22.96 14.17 0.24
C GLU A 398 -21.96 14.71 1.28
N GLU A 399 -22.27 14.64 2.57
CA GLU A 399 -21.37 15.12 3.61
C GLU A 399 -20.14 14.21 3.78
N SER A 400 -20.32 12.89 3.63
CA SER A 400 -19.21 11.93 3.60
C SER A 400 -18.29 12.18 2.40
N LEU A 401 -18.87 12.47 1.22
CA LEU A 401 -18.10 12.78 0.03
C LEU A 401 -17.37 14.13 0.16
N LYS A 402 -18.01 15.16 0.70
CA LYS A 402 -17.36 16.45 1.03
C LYS A 402 -16.19 16.25 1.99
N PHE A 403 -16.39 15.43 3.02
CA PHE A 403 -15.35 15.09 3.99
C PHE A 403 -14.14 14.42 3.33
N GLY A 404 -14.39 13.47 2.42
CA GLY A 404 -13.35 12.85 1.60
C GLY A 404 -12.65 13.87 0.68
N ILE A 405 -13.39 14.78 0.04
CA ILE A 405 -12.82 15.80 -0.85
C ILE A 405 -11.86 16.74 -0.13
N VAL A 406 -12.15 17.13 1.12
CA VAL A 406 -11.24 17.99 1.89
C VAL A 406 -10.07 17.25 2.52
N GLY A 407 -9.95 15.92 2.32
CA GLY A 407 -8.85 15.12 2.84
C GLY A 407 -9.00 14.75 4.33
N GLY A 408 -10.23 14.56 4.82
CA GLY A 408 -10.51 14.11 6.20
C GLY A 408 -10.23 15.16 7.27
N ILE A 409 -9.93 16.40 6.89
CA ILE A 409 -9.67 17.50 7.82
C ILE A 409 -10.96 18.14 8.33
N MET A 410 -10.86 18.91 9.43
CA MET A 410 -11.94 19.77 9.86
C MET A 410 -12.17 20.86 8.80
N HIS A 411 -13.41 20.97 8.31
CA HIS A 411 -13.83 22.01 7.38
C HIS A 411 -15.18 22.62 7.79
N PRO A 412 -15.35 23.97 7.77
CA PRO A 412 -16.55 24.62 8.31
C PRO A 412 -17.84 24.29 7.56
N GLN A 413 -17.76 23.82 6.32
CA GLN A 413 -18.91 23.45 5.47
C GLN A 413 -19.17 21.94 5.41
N VAL A 414 -18.55 21.14 6.30
CA VAL A 414 -18.82 19.69 6.44
C VAL A 414 -19.54 19.46 7.75
N ASP A 415 -20.75 18.93 7.66
CA ASP A 415 -21.54 18.51 8.84
C ASP A 415 -21.12 17.09 9.25
N MET A 416 -20.17 17.02 10.20
CA MET A 416 -19.64 15.74 10.68
C MET A 416 -20.70 14.79 11.26
N GLN A 417 -21.87 15.30 11.69
CA GLN A 417 -22.93 14.43 12.20
C GLN A 417 -23.60 13.60 11.10
N LYS A 418 -23.48 14.05 9.85
CA LYS A 418 -24.02 13.38 8.67
C LYS A 418 -22.99 12.54 7.89
N VAL A 419 -21.71 12.61 8.26
CA VAL A 419 -20.69 11.71 7.72
C VAL A 419 -21.02 10.27 8.15
N ASN A 420 -20.85 9.30 7.25
CA ASN A 420 -21.29 7.90 7.44
C ASN A 420 -20.64 7.22 8.66
N TYR A 421 -19.33 7.23 8.80
CA TYR A 421 -18.61 6.54 9.88
C TYR A 421 -18.06 7.50 10.92
N ASP A 422 -17.19 8.42 10.53
CA ASP A 422 -16.51 9.30 11.46
C ASP A 422 -17.36 10.50 11.85
N LYS A 423 -17.50 10.74 13.17
CA LYS A 423 -18.22 11.90 13.69
C LYS A 423 -17.30 13.04 14.11
N LYS A 424 -16.00 12.89 13.83
CA LYS A 424 -14.95 13.90 14.06
C LYS A 424 -13.92 13.81 12.95
N PRO A 425 -13.28 14.92 12.57
CA PRO A 425 -12.14 14.88 11.64
C PRO A 425 -11.02 13.99 12.19
N TRP A 426 -10.43 13.18 11.33
CA TRP A 426 -9.40 12.22 11.74
C TRP A 426 -8.02 12.50 11.11
N THR A 427 -7.88 13.55 10.32
CA THR A 427 -6.58 14.00 9.80
C THR A 427 -6.23 15.39 10.32
N LEU A 428 -4.93 15.64 10.53
CA LEU A 428 -4.39 16.99 10.77
C LEU A 428 -4.07 17.71 9.46
N GLN A 429 -3.67 16.93 8.45
CA GLN A 429 -3.33 17.40 7.11
C GLN A 429 -4.01 16.51 6.07
N PRO A 430 -4.40 17.04 4.90
CA PRO A 430 -5.07 16.25 3.86
C PRO A 430 -4.20 15.11 3.33
N THR A 431 -2.87 15.22 3.43
CA THR A 431 -1.92 14.16 3.06
C THR A 431 -1.95 12.94 3.97
N GLN A 432 -2.70 12.99 5.09
CA GLN A 432 -2.93 11.82 5.94
C GLN A 432 -4.12 10.97 5.47
N GLN A 433 -4.81 11.37 4.41
CA GLN A 433 -5.89 10.60 3.81
C GLN A 433 -5.45 9.98 2.49
N ILE A 434 -5.69 8.66 2.35
CA ILE A 434 -5.70 7.98 1.05
C ILE A 434 -7.12 8.06 0.49
N SER A 435 -7.26 8.79 -0.62
CA SER A 435 -8.53 8.92 -1.34
C SER A 435 -8.65 7.80 -2.37
N TYR A 436 -9.68 6.98 -2.29
CA TYR A 436 -9.87 5.83 -3.15
C TYR A 436 -11.35 5.45 -3.28
N VAL A 437 -11.67 4.64 -4.27
CA VAL A 437 -13.01 4.07 -4.47
C VAL A 437 -12.99 2.56 -4.46
N SER A 438 -11.90 1.92 -4.89
CA SER A 438 -11.69 0.48 -4.77
C SER A 438 -10.19 0.14 -4.62
N CYS A 439 -9.89 -1.05 -4.16
CA CYS A 439 -8.56 -1.63 -4.00
C CYS A 439 -8.60 -3.13 -4.33
N HIS A 440 -7.51 -3.86 -4.00
CA HIS A 440 -7.49 -5.31 -4.20
C HIS A 440 -8.55 -6.05 -3.37
N ASP A 441 -8.83 -5.56 -2.15
CA ASP A 441 -9.87 -6.09 -1.25
C ASP A 441 -11.26 -5.76 -1.76
N ASP A 442 -12.22 -6.65 -1.48
CA ASP A 442 -13.61 -6.49 -1.87
C ASP A 442 -13.79 -6.49 -3.41
N MET A 443 -14.95 -6.12 -3.90
CA MET A 443 -15.22 -6.01 -5.34
C MET A 443 -14.42 -4.87 -5.97
N CYS A 444 -13.82 -5.08 -7.13
CA CYS A 444 -13.33 -3.98 -7.94
C CYS A 444 -14.49 -3.07 -8.39
N LEU A 445 -14.20 -1.84 -8.80
CA LEU A 445 -15.23 -0.82 -9.05
C LEU A 445 -16.29 -1.27 -10.07
N VAL A 446 -15.88 -1.85 -11.19
CA VAL A 446 -16.81 -2.35 -12.23
C VAL A 446 -17.77 -3.42 -11.70
N ASP A 447 -17.25 -4.38 -10.93
CA ASP A 447 -18.09 -5.43 -10.33
C ASP A 447 -19.06 -4.85 -9.30
N ARG A 448 -18.58 -3.90 -8.50
CA ARG A 448 -19.42 -3.21 -7.51
C ARG A 448 -20.54 -2.41 -8.17
N LEU A 449 -20.24 -1.67 -9.24
CA LEU A 449 -21.24 -0.91 -9.99
C LEU A 449 -22.28 -1.82 -10.64
N LYS A 450 -21.87 -2.95 -11.23
CA LYS A 450 -22.80 -3.95 -11.78
C LYS A 450 -23.73 -4.53 -10.71
N SER A 451 -23.22 -4.69 -9.48
CA SER A 451 -24.01 -5.23 -8.36
C SER A 451 -24.98 -4.20 -7.78
N SER A 452 -24.56 -2.95 -7.64
CA SER A 452 -25.31 -1.89 -6.95
C SER A 452 -26.19 -1.03 -7.89
N VAL A 453 -25.93 -1.07 -9.21
CA VAL A 453 -26.73 -0.40 -10.25
C VAL A 453 -27.23 -1.43 -11.23
N PRO A 454 -28.27 -2.20 -10.86
CA PRO A 454 -28.76 -3.29 -11.69
C PRO A 454 -29.26 -2.79 -13.05
N ASN A 455 -28.91 -3.53 -14.10
CA ASN A 455 -29.22 -3.24 -15.50
C ASN A 455 -28.43 -2.07 -16.11
N ALA A 456 -27.40 -1.56 -15.45
CA ALA A 456 -26.50 -0.59 -16.07
C ALA A 456 -25.84 -1.20 -17.33
N ASP A 457 -25.93 -0.50 -18.43
CA ASP A 457 -25.17 -0.83 -19.64
C ASP A 457 -23.69 -0.42 -19.50
N THR A 458 -22.87 -0.80 -20.46
CA THR A 458 -21.45 -0.49 -20.44
C THR A 458 -21.17 1.02 -20.43
N ASP A 459 -21.94 1.79 -21.16
CA ASP A 459 -21.75 3.26 -21.23
C ASP A 459 -22.11 3.92 -19.90
N GLN A 460 -23.12 3.40 -19.20
CA GLN A 460 -23.44 3.88 -17.85
C GLN A 460 -22.35 3.50 -16.84
N ILE A 461 -21.82 2.27 -16.91
CA ILE A 461 -20.69 1.85 -16.07
C ILE A 461 -19.48 2.75 -16.28
N ILE A 462 -19.15 3.10 -17.54
CA ILE A 462 -18.06 4.01 -17.87
C ILE A 462 -18.30 5.40 -17.22
N ARG A 463 -19.49 5.99 -17.40
CA ARG A 463 -19.80 7.30 -16.78
C ARG A 463 -19.68 7.27 -15.26
N LEU A 464 -20.13 6.20 -14.61
CA LEU A 464 -20.05 6.07 -13.16
C LEU A 464 -18.61 5.87 -12.68
N ASP A 465 -17.82 5.11 -13.41
CA ASP A 465 -16.39 4.92 -13.17
C ASP A 465 -15.63 6.26 -13.29
N GLU A 466 -15.85 7.01 -14.37
CA GLU A 466 -15.26 8.34 -14.60
C GLU A 466 -15.67 9.36 -13.52
N LEU A 467 -16.93 9.35 -13.10
CA LEU A 467 -17.44 10.21 -12.03
C LEU A 467 -16.76 9.86 -10.68
N ALA A 468 -16.63 8.57 -10.37
CA ALA A 468 -15.96 8.11 -9.15
C ALA A 468 -14.50 8.58 -9.11
N GLN A 469 -13.78 8.36 -10.19
CA GLN A 469 -12.36 8.74 -10.26
C GLN A 469 -12.15 10.25 -10.29
N THR A 470 -13.10 11.01 -10.86
CA THR A 470 -13.06 12.46 -10.76
C THR A 470 -13.12 12.92 -9.30
N ALA A 471 -13.99 12.32 -8.49
CA ALA A 471 -14.05 12.62 -7.06
C ALA A 471 -12.75 12.26 -6.34
N VAL A 472 -12.15 11.11 -6.64
CA VAL A 472 -10.89 10.65 -6.04
C VAL A 472 -9.72 11.56 -6.43
N PHE A 473 -9.50 11.77 -7.73
CA PHE A 473 -8.33 12.49 -8.22
C PHE A 473 -8.40 14.01 -8.00
N LEU A 474 -9.58 14.59 -7.87
CA LEU A 474 -9.73 16.03 -7.60
C LEU A 474 -9.98 16.35 -6.12
N SER A 475 -9.89 15.33 -5.23
CA SER A 475 -9.86 15.53 -3.78
C SER A 475 -8.50 16.03 -3.30
N GLN A 476 -8.44 16.56 -2.06
CA GLN A 476 -7.21 17.07 -1.45
C GLN A 476 -6.34 15.97 -0.79
N GLY A 477 -6.87 14.77 -0.63
CA GLY A 477 -6.12 13.60 -0.15
C GLY A 477 -5.14 13.06 -1.20
N VAL A 478 -4.39 12.02 -0.84
CA VAL A 478 -3.48 11.31 -1.75
C VAL A 478 -4.29 10.31 -2.58
N PRO A 479 -4.35 10.45 -3.91
CA PRO A 479 -5.15 9.58 -4.76
C PRO A 479 -4.52 8.20 -4.93
N PHE A 480 -5.38 7.20 -4.89
CA PHE A 480 -5.04 5.80 -5.02
C PHE A 480 -6.02 5.11 -5.97
N MET A 481 -5.52 4.26 -6.85
CA MET A 481 -6.34 3.47 -7.75
C MET A 481 -5.84 2.02 -7.84
N LEU A 482 -6.77 1.10 -8.06
CA LEU A 482 -6.46 -0.30 -8.34
C LEU A 482 -6.02 -0.46 -9.80
N SER A 483 -4.99 -1.27 -10.04
CA SER A 483 -4.53 -1.60 -11.40
C SER A 483 -5.65 -2.18 -12.26
N GLY A 484 -5.81 -1.61 -13.45
CA GLY A 484 -6.80 -2.02 -14.43
C GLY A 484 -8.13 -1.27 -14.37
N GLU A 485 -8.36 -0.38 -13.39
CA GLU A 485 -9.53 0.49 -13.40
C GLU A 485 -9.57 1.34 -14.69
N GLU A 486 -8.42 1.83 -15.12
CA GLU A 486 -8.25 2.60 -16.37
C GLU A 486 -8.58 1.82 -17.66
N MET A 487 -8.90 0.54 -17.51
CA MET A 487 -9.35 -0.34 -18.61
C MET A 487 -10.57 -1.19 -18.23
N LEU A 488 -11.37 -0.72 -17.27
CA LEU A 488 -12.59 -1.38 -16.78
C LEU A 488 -12.33 -2.81 -16.28
N ARG A 489 -11.40 -2.96 -15.34
CA ARG A 489 -11.11 -4.23 -14.69
C ARG A 489 -12.36 -4.88 -14.15
N ASP A 490 -12.54 -6.17 -14.45
CA ASP A 490 -13.68 -7.00 -14.08
C ASP A 490 -13.17 -8.32 -13.49
N LYS A 491 -13.48 -8.58 -12.23
CA LYS A 491 -13.19 -9.84 -11.53
C LYS A 491 -14.40 -10.78 -11.52
N LYS A 492 -15.37 -10.57 -12.43
CA LYS A 492 -16.56 -11.40 -12.63
C LYS A 492 -17.44 -11.53 -11.38
N GLY A 493 -17.52 -10.45 -10.59
CA GLY A 493 -18.31 -10.39 -9.37
C GLY A 493 -17.70 -11.14 -8.18
N VAL A 494 -16.44 -11.55 -8.24
CA VAL A 494 -15.77 -12.20 -7.11
C VAL A 494 -15.41 -11.15 -6.06
N HIS A 495 -16.06 -11.24 -4.90
CA HIS A 495 -15.88 -10.31 -3.79
C HIS A 495 -14.47 -10.39 -3.19
N ASN A 496 -13.99 -11.59 -2.85
CA ASN A 496 -12.67 -11.79 -2.28
C ASN A 496 -11.86 -12.78 -3.13
N SER A 497 -10.95 -12.26 -3.94
CA SER A 497 -10.25 -13.02 -4.98
C SER A 497 -8.82 -13.45 -4.60
N PHE A 498 -8.46 -13.40 -3.28
CA PHE A 498 -7.09 -13.58 -2.80
C PHE A 498 -6.38 -14.87 -3.25
N ASN A 499 -7.15 -15.94 -3.48
CA ASN A 499 -6.66 -17.25 -3.95
C ASN A 499 -7.41 -17.73 -5.21
N SER A 500 -8.09 -16.83 -5.91
CA SER A 500 -8.75 -17.14 -7.17
C SER A 500 -7.73 -17.31 -8.30
N SER A 501 -8.10 -18.01 -9.36
CA SER A 501 -7.22 -18.24 -10.50
C SER A 501 -6.88 -16.95 -11.27
N ASP A 502 -5.85 -17.02 -12.10
CA ASP A 502 -5.48 -15.94 -13.04
C ASP A 502 -6.66 -15.50 -13.92
N THR A 503 -7.59 -16.40 -14.28
CA THR A 503 -8.78 -16.05 -15.08
C THR A 503 -9.75 -15.08 -14.40
N ILE A 504 -9.65 -14.92 -13.09
CA ILE A 504 -10.40 -13.92 -12.30
C ILE A 504 -9.56 -12.68 -12.08
N ASN A 505 -8.27 -12.85 -11.78
CA ASN A 505 -7.42 -11.79 -11.29
C ASN A 505 -6.65 -11.03 -12.37
N SER A 506 -6.30 -11.68 -13.50
CA SER A 506 -5.49 -11.04 -14.55
C SER A 506 -6.21 -9.89 -15.26
N LEU A 507 -5.44 -8.91 -15.66
CA LEU A 507 -5.92 -7.78 -16.47
C LEU A 507 -6.10 -8.21 -17.93
N ASP A 508 -7.27 -7.94 -18.50
CA ASP A 508 -7.50 -8.08 -19.95
C ASP A 508 -7.07 -6.79 -20.67
N TRP A 509 -5.84 -6.79 -21.16
CA TRP A 509 -5.25 -5.66 -21.87
C TRP A 509 -5.93 -5.33 -23.22
N ASN A 510 -6.77 -6.24 -23.75
CA ASN A 510 -7.57 -5.94 -24.93
C ASN A 510 -8.60 -4.83 -24.64
N ASN A 511 -8.99 -4.64 -23.38
CA ASN A 511 -9.88 -3.58 -22.97
C ASN A 511 -9.32 -2.18 -23.26
N MET A 512 -7.99 -2.00 -23.30
CA MET A 512 -7.34 -0.77 -23.77
C MET A 512 -7.73 -0.40 -25.20
N LYS A 513 -7.98 -1.40 -26.05
CA LYS A 513 -8.43 -1.18 -27.44
C LYS A 513 -9.94 -1.09 -27.53
N LYS A 514 -10.64 -1.79 -26.65
CA LYS A 514 -12.11 -1.84 -26.64
C LYS A 514 -12.72 -0.57 -26.04
N TYR A 515 -12.07 0.00 -25.01
CA TYR A 515 -12.53 1.17 -24.28
C TYR A 515 -11.42 2.23 -24.17
N PRO A 516 -10.85 2.70 -25.30
CA PRO A 516 -9.71 3.63 -25.26
C PRO A 516 -10.04 4.96 -24.58
N GLN A 517 -11.33 5.37 -24.59
CA GLN A 517 -11.79 6.60 -23.94
C GLN A 517 -11.60 6.57 -22.42
N VAL A 518 -11.72 5.40 -21.78
CA VAL A 518 -11.54 5.27 -20.32
C VAL A 518 -10.08 5.56 -19.95
N PHE A 519 -9.14 4.93 -20.64
CA PHE A 519 -7.71 5.21 -20.41
C PHE A 519 -7.35 6.68 -20.64
N GLU A 520 -7.85 7.29 -21.73
CA GLU A 520 -7.59 8.71 -22.02
C GLU A 520 -8.22 9.62 -20.97
N TYR A 521 -9.38 9.25 -20.41
CA TYR A 521 -10.00 9.99 -19.31
C TYR A 521 -9.10 9.99 -18.07
N TYR A 522 -8.68 8.81 -17.60
CA TYR A 522 -7.81 8.68 -16.43
C TYR A 522 -6.47 9.41 -16.62
N LYS A 523 -5.82 9.21 -17.75
CA LYS A 523 -4.58 9.88 -18.11
C LYS A 523 -4.69 11.41 -18.03
N ASN A 524 -5.74 11.95 -18.64
CA ASN A 524 -5.95 13.41 -18.66
C ASN A 524 -6.40 13.95 -17.29
N LEU A 525 -7.15 13.18 -16.51
CA LEU A 525 -7.53 13.53 -15.14
C LEU A 525 -6.31 13.56 -14.21
N ILE A 526 -5.43 12.56 -14.29
CA ILE A 526 -4.16 12.53 -13.56
C ILE A 526 -3.27 13.70 -13.97
N LYS A 527 -3.19 13.99 -15.27
CA LYS A 527 -2.44 15.12 -15.80
C LYS A 527 -2.98 16.44 -15.27
N LEU A 528 -4.31 16.63 -15.28
CA LEU A 528 -4.98 17.82 -14.72
C LEU A 528 -4.58 18.02 -13.25
N ARG A 529 -4.67 16.97 -12.40
CA ARG A 529 -4.25 17.06 -11.01
C ARG A 529 -2.78 17.45 -10.87
N LYS A 530 -1.88 16.85 -11.66
CA LYS A 530 -0.43 17.09 -11.58
C LYS A 530 -0.05 18.50 -12.02
N ASN A 531 -0.73 19.04 -13.00
CA ASN A 531 -0.45 20.37 -13.54
C ASN A 531 -1.05 21.49 -12.66
N HIS A 532 -2.15 21.21 -11.95
CA HIS A 532 -2.87 22.20 -11.15
C HIS A 532 -2.69 21.97 -9.66
N PRO A 533 -1.81 22.74 -8.98
CA PRO A 533 -1.55 22.60 -7.54
C PRO A 533 -2.79 22.86 -6.67
N ALA A 534 -3.81 23.52 -7.18
CA ALA A 534 -5.08 23.71 -6.50
C ALA A 534 -5.74 22.39 -6.05
N PHE A 535 -5.54 21.28 -6.77
CA PHE A 535 -6.07 19.96 -6.41
C PHE A 535 -5.22 19.18 -5.39
N ARG A 536 -4.08 19.72 -4.98
CA ARG A 536 -3.13 19.05 -4.08
C ARG A 536 -2.43 20.03 -3.15
N LEU A 537 -3.23 20.82 -2.43
CA LEU A 537 -2.75 21.88 -1.55
C LEU A 537 -1.83 21.37 -0.44
N GLY A 538 -2.07 20.16 0.07
CA GLY A 538 -1.24 19.50 1.05
C GLY A 538 -1.24 20.11 2.45
N ASP A 539 -1.94 21.21 2.65
CA ASP A 539 -2.03 21.97 3.90
C ASP A 539 -3.49 22.23 4.27
N ALA A 540 -3.84 21.93 5.52
CA ALA A 540 -5.22 22.02 6.00
C ALA A 540 -5.73 23.46 6.07
N ASP A 541 -4.89 24.44 6.39
CA ASP A 541 -5.29 25.85 6.45
C ASP A 541 -5.56 26.38 5.04
N LEU A 542 -4.72 26.03 4.07
CA LEU A 542 -4.95 26.36 2.66
C LEU A 542 -6.24 25.74 2.12
N VAL A 543 -6.53 24.47 2.47
CA VAL A 543 -7.79 23.84 2.06
C VAL A 543 -8.99 24.59 2.64
N ARG A 544 -8.97 24.91 3.93
CA ARG A 544 -10.04 25.69 4.58
C ARG A 544 -10.24 27.08 3.97
N GLU A 545 -9.16 27.73 3.56
CA GLU A 545 -9.19 29.06 2.94
C GLU A 545 -9.65 29.03 1.49
N LYS A 546 -9.13 28.08 0.71
CA LYS A 546 -9.25 28.08 -0.76
C LYS A 546 -10.38 27.23 -1.31
N LEU A 547 -10.79 26.16 -0.62
CA LEU A 547 -11.88 25.29 -1.05
C LEU A 547 -13.19 25.73 -0.39
N GLN A 548 -14.22 25.96 -1.20
CA GLN A 548 -15.56 26.31 -0.75
C GLN A 548 -16.59 25.43 -1.45
N PHE A 549 -17.47 24.77 -0.68
CA PHE A 549 -18.58 24.02 -1.25
C PHE A 549 -19.70 24.95 -1.71
N LEU A 550 -20.27 24.63 -2.86
CA LEU A 550 -21.38 25.34 -3.46
C LEU A 550 -22.71 24.71 -3.03
N PRO A 551 -23.79 25.49 -2.91
CA PRO A 551 -25.14 24.96 -2.73
C PRO A 551 -25.55 24.15 -3.96
N VAL A 552 -25.90 22.91 -3.79
CA VAL A 552 -26.33 22.00 -4.86
C VAL A 552 -27.54 21.18 -4.44
N GLN A 553 -28.18 20.50 -5.39
CA GLN A 553 -29.31 19.61 -5.14
C GLN A 553 -28.83 18.32 -4.44
N PRO A 554 -29.75 17.53 -3.82
CA PRO A 554 -29.42 16.21 -3.29
C PRO A 554 -28.76 15.31 -4.35
N CYS A 555 -27.90 14.40 -3.91
CA CYS A 555 -27.06 13.54 -4.75
C CYS A 555 -26.14 14.34 -5.71
N MET A 556 -25.71 15.52 -5.29
CA MET A 556 -24.68 16.32 -5.94
C MET A 556 -23.65 16.81 -4.92
N VAL A 557 -22.42 17.03 -5.40
CA VAL A 557 -21.40 17.78 -4.67
C VAL A 557 -20.76 18.76 -5.63
N GLY A 558 -20.69 20.03 -5.23
CA GLY A 558 -20.02 21.08 -6.00
C GLY A 558 -19.07 21.87 -5.12
N PHE A 559 -17.88 22.18 -5.62
CA PHE A 559 -16.93 23.03 -4.92
C PHE A 559 -16.14 23.94 -5.86
N ILE A 560 -15.63 25.02 -5.30
CA ILE A 560 -14.75 25.97 -5.97
C ILE A 560 -13.42 26.04 -5.22
N LEU A 561 -12.32 25.95 -5.96
CA LEU A 561 -10.96 26.29 -5.53
C LEU A 561 -10.69 27.70 -6.02
N LYS A 562 -10.52 28.66 -5.10
CA LYS A 562 -10.55 30.09 -5.41
C LYS A 562 -9.20 30.78 -5.22
N ASP A 563 -9.08 31.93 -5.87
CA ASP A 563 -7.98 32.88 -5.68
C ASP A 563 -6.60 32.24 -5.90
N ASN A 564 -6.40 31.61 -7.05
CA ASN A 564 -5.15 30.95 -7.44
C ASN A 564 -4.65 29.97 -6.36
N ALA A 565 -5.52 29.07 -5.91
CA ALA A 565 -5.24 28.13 -4.84
C ALA A 565 -3.92 27.37 -5.07
N GLY A 566 -3.06 27.33 -4.05
CA GLY A 566 -1.74 26.71 -4.16
C GLY A 566 -0.77 27.36 -5.14
N GLY A 567 -1.05 28.58 -5.61
CA GLY A 567 -0.28 29.27 -6.65
C GLY A 567 -0.63 28.81 -8.06
N ASP A 568 -1.81 28.25 -8.25
CA ASP A 568 -2.30 27.83 -9.57
C ASP A 568 -2.42 29.01 -10.55
N GLU A 569 -2.22 28.75 -11.84
CA GLU A 569 -2.41 29.75 -12.88
C GLU A 569 -3.89 30.07 -13.11
N TRP A 570 -4.80 29.17 -12.80
CA TRP A 570 -6.23 29.37 -12.85
C TRP A 570 -6.72 30.07 -11.58
N LYS A 571 -7.46 31.15 -11.76
CA LYS A 571 -7.92 31.98 -10.64
C LYS A 571 -8.94 31.23 -9.79
N ASN A 572 -9.97 30.69 -10.45
CA ASN A 572 -10.97 29.86 -9.79
C ASN A 572 -11.21 28.60 -10.62
N ILE A 573 -11.33 27.48 -9.94
CA ILE A 573 -11.66 26.18 -10.54
C ILE A 573 -12.95 25.68 -9.89
N ILE A 574 -13.95 25.35 -10.68
CA ILE A 574 -15.22 24.80 -10.22
C ILE A 574 -15.30 23.33 -10.65
N VAL A 575 -15.63 22.47 -9.71
CA VAL A 575 -15.89 21.05 -9.94
C VAL A 575 -17.30 20.76 -9.44
N LEU A 576 -18.13 20.21 -10.31
CA LEU A 576 -19.51 19.79 -10.01
C LEU A 576 -19.64 18.32 -10.33
N LEU A 577 -20.08 17.54 -9.33
CA LEU A 577 -20.30 16.09 -9.41
C LEU A 577 -21.81 15.84 -9.29
N ASN A 578 -22.41 15.24 -10.29
CA ASN A 578 -23.82 14.89 -10.32
C ASN A 578 -24.01 13.36 -10.29
N GLY A 579 -24.44 12.81 -9.17
CA GLY A 579 -24.82 11.39 -9.05
C GLY A 579 -26.23 11.08 -9.53
N ASN A 580 -27.07 12.08 -9.77
CA ASN A 580 -28.46 11.87 -10.18
C ASN A 580 -28.57 11.25 -11.58
N ASN A 581 -29.65 10.50 -11.80
CA ASN A 581 -29.99 9.87 -13.08
C ASN A 581 -30.59 10.87 -14.11
N SER A 582 -30.54 12.17 -13.81
CA SER A 582 -31.02 13.25 -14.67
C SER A 582 -30.08 14.45 -14.61
N PRO A 583 -30.03 15.29 -15.66
CA PRO A 583 -29.30 16.54 -15.59
C PRO A 583 -29.82 17.46 -14.47
N CYS A 584 -28.90 18.16 -13.83
CA CYS A 584 -29.20 19.07 -12.72
C CYS A 584 -28.62 20.46 -12.96
N ASP A 585 -29.41 21.48 -12.64
CA ASP A 585 -28.98 22.89 -12.70
C ASP A 585 -28.31 23.30 -11.38
N VAL A 586 -27.21 24.02 -11.49
CA VAL A 586 -26.44 24.56 -10.37
C VAL A 586 -26.17 26.05 -10.58
N ASP A 587 -26.38 26.84 -9.54
CA ASP A 587 -25.98 28.26 -9.56
C ASP A 587 -24.49 28.38 -9.17
N VAL A 588 -23.67 28.87 -10.10
CA VAL A 588 -22.25 29.14 -9.91
C VAL A 588 -21.95 30.64 -9.95
N PRO A 589 -20.83 31.12 -9.39
CA PRO A 589 -20.45 32.53 -9.47
C PRO A 589 -20.47 33.06 -10.92
N LYS A 590 -20.91 34.29 -11.10
CA LYS A 590 -20.93 34.94 -12.42
C LYS A 590 -19.51 35.12 -12.95
N GLY A 591 -19.33 34.95 -14.24
CA GLY A 591 -18.06 35.08 -14.95
C GLY A 591 -18.07 34.24 -16.23
N ASP A 592 -17.02 34.35 -17.00
CA ASP A 592 -16.80 33.49 -18.17
C ASP A 592 -15.84 32.39 -17.79
N TYR A 593 -16.24 31.16 -18.03
CA TYR A 593 -15.48 29.98 -17.67
C TYR A 593 -15.09 29.17 -18.91
N THR A 594 -13.88 28.62 -18.90
CA THR A 594 -13.44 27.60 -19.85
C THR A 594 -13.76 26.22 -19.25
N VAL A 595 -14.54 25.42 -19.97
CA VAL A 595 -14.83 24.03 -19.61
C VAL A 595 -13.63 23.16 -19.97
N VAL A 596 -13.17 22.33 -19.05
CA VAL A 596 -12.04 21.40 -19.23
C VAL A 596 -12.40 19.95 -18.96
N GLY A 597 -13.57 19.70 -18.37
CA GLY A 597 -14.10 18.35 -18.14
C GLY A 597 -15.60 18.31 -18.27
N CYS A 598 -16.12 17.53 -19.23
CA CYS A 598 -17.53 17.20 -19.40
C CYS A 598 -17.65 16.01 -20.36
N ASP A 599 -18.81 15.32 -20.35
CA ASP A 599 -19.17 14.24 -21.28
C ASP A 599 -18.08 13.16 -21.47
N GLY A 600 -17.46 12.72 -20.37
CA GLY A 600 -16.40 11.70 -20.43
C GLY A 600 -15.09 12.18 -21.07
N VAL A 601 -14.89 13.50 -21.19
CA VAL A 601 -13.67 14.09 -21.78
C VAL A 601 -13.01 15.07 -20.82
N ILE A 602 -11.71 14.93 -20.63
CA ILE A 602 -10.86 15.91 -19.93
C ILE A 602 -9.86 16.51 -20.92
N ASN A 603 -9.83 17.84 -21.03
CA ASN A 603 -8.89 18.56 -21.88
C ASN A 603 -8.52 19.93 -21.27
N GLU A 604 -7.33 20.09 -20.75
CA GLU A 604 -6.81 21.33 -20.15
C GLU A 604 -6.82 22.53 -21.11
N ASN A 605 -6.74 22.29 -22.44
CA ASN A 605 -6.77 23.35 -23.44
C ASN A 605 -8.18 23.93 -23.66
N GLY A 606 -9.19 23.34 -23.04
CA GLY A 606 -10.59 23.75 -23.13
C GLY A 606 -11.42 22.91 -24.10
N LEU A 607 -12.67 22.70 -23.70
CA LEU A 607 -13.73 22.03 -24.48
C LEU A 607 -14.80 23.03 -24.97
N GLY A 608 -14.81 24.24 -24.41
CA GLY A 608 -15.75 25.29 -24.74
C GLY A 608 -15.76 26.39 -23.69
N GLN A 609 -16.63 27.38 -23.92
CA GLN A 609 -16.85 28.49 -22.99
C GLN A 609 -18.25 28.39 -22.40
N LEU A 610 -18.39 28.72 -21.14
CA LEU A 610 -19.65 28.68 -20.40
C LEU A 610 -19.79 29.95 -19.55
N ALA A 611 -20.90 30.65 -19.67
CA ALA A 611 -21.21 31.78 -18.80
C ALA A 611 -21.63 31.25 -17.41
N GLY A 612 -21.06 31.82 -16.36
CA GLY A 612 -21.51 31.59 -14.99
C GLY A 612 -22.94 32.11 -14.74
N GLY A 613 -23.48 31.74 -13.60
CA GLY A 613 -24.88 31.83 -13.23
C GLY A 613 -25.48 30.45 -13.18
N LYS A 614 -26.55 30.17 -13.89
CA LYS A 614 -27.13 28.81 -13.94
C LYS A 614 -26.41 27.96 -14.98
N VAL A 615 -25.80 26.86 -14.56
CA VAL A 615 -25.15 25.87 -15.43
C VAL A 615 -25.81 24.50 -15.22
N THR A 616 -25.86 23.69 -16.27
CA THR A 616 -26.42 22.32 -16.22
C THR A 616 -25.30 21.31 -16.20
N VAL A 617 -25.38 20.32 -15.29
CA VAL A 617 -24.49 19.18 -15.21
C VAL A 617 -25.26 17.93 -15.62
N ASP A 618 -24.75 17.20 -16.59
CA ASP A 618 -25.42 16.00 -17.12
C ASP A 618 -25.58 14.91 -16.07
N ALA A 619 -26.46 13.95 -16.34
CA ALA A 619 -26.73 12.83 -15.44
C ALA A 619 -25.47 11.98 -15.23
N GLN A 620 -25.19 11.60 -13.99
CA GLN A 620 -24.09 10.70 -13.62
C GLN A 620 -22.76 11.13 -14.25
N SER A 621 -22.43 12.42 -14.11
CA SER A 621 -21.25 13.01 -14.73
C SER A 621 -20.62 14.10 -13.88
N ALA A 622 -19.46 14.56 -14.31
CA ALA A 622 -18.77 15.71 -13.74
C ALA A 622 -18.69 16.87 -14.74
N LEU A 623 -18.76 18.10 -14.23
CA LEU A 623 -18.43 19.31 -14.98
C LEU A 623 -17.26 20.01 -14.27
N ILE A 624 -16.18 20.25 -15.01
CA ILE A 624 -14.98 20.93 -14.52
C ILE A 624 -14.73 22.15 -15.38
N MET A 625 -14.62 23.32 -14.74
CA MET A 625 -14.40 24.59 -15.47
C MET A 625 -13.56 25.55 -14.63
N TYR A 626 -12.90 26.48 -15.32
CA TYR A 626 -12.08 27.50 -14.66
C TYR A 626 -12.24 28.87 -15.28
N ASN A 627 -11.84 29.91 -14.54
CA ASN A 627 -11.56 31.23 -15.08
C ASN A 627 -10.14 31.70 -14.71
N LYS A 628 -9.65 32.72 -15.44
CA LYS A 628 -8.35 33.39 -15.21
C LYS A 628 -8.50 34.71 -14.49
#